data_3fd3a26b4f03b5643afd46bc99c7c9ea
#
_entry.id   3fd3a26b4f03b5643afd46bc99c7c9ea
#
_cell.length_a   1.000
_cell.length_b   1.000
_cell.length_c   1.000
_cell.angle_alpha   90.00
_cell.angle_beta   90.00
_cell.angle_gamma   90.00
#
_symmetry.space_group_name_H-M   'P 1'
#
loop_
_entity.id
_entity.type
_entity.pdbx_description
1 polymer ?
#
loop_
_entity_poly.entity_id
_entity_poly.type
_entity_poly.pdbx_seq_one_letter_code
_entity_poly.pdbx_strand_id
1 'polypeptide(L)'
;MGASEAKQSLQKTSEAFMGKINSQDFNEFSKIWASLSAESNDGSIVDEWFDTCLDACLLSSRNNTYKYLYKVSNFYGEFTLNGGVWKKTGSSKGMLRFNFNDKEGTPCTITLTTSGKETQIHHESFDGYDEYDYNYGTGEYQKDTYQNYYMLPENISLTLTKSGKERMTVVVNSKVSTSGEINLTKDEVEVTTTATVGDYKISVGKAAFKKGNEVQAAATISKGGETLIAMSAEGKGSINEKADNISVGQVTANMSVLDGKATVKVAVSDGDLLSKALDNAYNNDENEKSFRNYIATANSLINAKLYLDGKNDYAANIYLSPVEKKDYYYSYWDAEPFLEFGDGSKFSYADFFTEKSFNTAIDMFERLVSDLEVMFQ
;
A
#
# COMPACT_ATOMS: atom_id res chain seq x y z
N MET A 1 -28.26 -13.06 -13.69
CA MET A 1 -27.23 -13.61 -14.61
C MET A 1 -26.94 -15.03 -14.17
N GLY A 2 -26.82 -15.97 -15.10
CA GLY A 2 -26.41 -17.35 -14.80
C GLY A 2 -24.88 -17.49 -14.73
N ALA A 3 -24.39 -18.55 -14.09
CA ALA A 3 -22.96 -18.78 -13.88
C ALA A 3 -22.15 -18.85 -15.18
N SER A 4 -22.68 -19.48 -16.25
CA SER A 4 -21.98 -19.59 -17.54
C SER A 4 -21.80 -18.22 -18.21
N GLU A 5 -22.84 -17.38 -18.21
CA GLU A 5 -22.79 -16.02 -18.74
C GLU A 5 -21.81 -15.14 -17.96
N ALA A 6 -21.84 -15.25 -16.61
CA ALA A 6 -20.94 -14.54 -15.74
C ALA A 6 -19.46 -14.93 -15.98
N LYS A 7 -19.20 -16.26 -16.14
CA LYS A 7 -17.86 -16.77 -16.44
C LYS A 7 -17.32 -16.19 -17.75
N GLN A 8 -18.12 -16.19 -18.81
CA GLN A 8 -17.74 -15.62 -20.11
C GLN A 8 -17.46 -14.10 -20.02
N SER A 9 -18.29 -13.36 -19.29
CA SER A 9 -18.07 -11.93 -19.08
C SER A 9 -16.75 -11.66 -18.34
N LEU A 10 -16.46 -12.42 -17.27
CA LEU A 10 -15.21 -12.30 -16.53
C LEU A 10 -13.98 -12.70 -17.35
N GLN A 11 -14.05 -13.76 -18.14
CA GLN A 11 -12.97 -14.14 -19.06
C GLN A 11 -12.65 -13.01 -20.04
N LYS A 12 -13.66 -12.46 -20.71
CA LYS A 12 -13.48 -11.32 -21.63
C LYS A 12 -12.92 -10.09 -20.91
N THR A 13 -13.37 -9.82 -19.69
CA THR A 13 -12.90 -8.68 -18.90
C THR A 13 -11.44 -8.87 -18.50
N SER A 14 -11.03 -10.07 -18.05
CA SER A 14 -9.66 -10.36 -17.68
C SER A 14 -8.69 -10.31 -18.87
N GLU A 15 -9.08 -10.86 -20.01
CA GLU A 15 -8.31 -10.77 -21.25
C GLU A 15 -8.17 -9.33 -21.74
N ALA A 16 -9.26 -8.55 -21.69
CA ALA A 16 -9.25 -7.13 -22.05
C ALA A 16 -8.37 -6.31 -21.11
N PHE A 17 -8.41 -6.60 -19.80
CA PHE A 17 -7.54 -5.97 -18.81
C PHE A 17 -6.06 -6.25 -19.08
N MET A 18 -5.70 -7.51 -19.27
CA MET A 18 -4.33 -7.91 -19.58
C MET A 18 -3.85 -7.31 -20.91
N GLY A 19 -4.73 -7.20 -21.90
CA GLY A 19 -4.42 -6.56 -23.20
C GLY A 19 -4.14 -5.05 -23.12
N LYS A 20 -4.50 -4.37 -22.01
CA LYS A 20 -4.18 -2.95 -21.78
C LYS A 20 -2.78 -2.73 -21.23
N ILE A 21 -2.17 -3.75 -20.61
CA ILE A 21 -0.86 -3.66 -19.97
C ILE A 21 0.17 -4.30 -20.89
N ASN A 22 1.25 -3.55 -21.20
CA ASN A 22 2.33 -4.04 -22.05
C ASN A 22 3.67 -3.80 -21.35
N SER A 23 4.52 -4.83 -21.32
CA SER A 23 5.89 -4.72 -20.78
C SER A 23 6.69 -3.61 -21.43
N GLN A 24 6.49 -3.36 -22.72
CA GLN A 24 7.19 -2.30 -23.47
C GLN A 24 6.91 -0.88 -22.95
N ASP A 25 5.78 -0.68 -22.26
CA ASP A 25 5.45 0.61 -21.62
C ASP A 25 6.48 1.00 -20.55
N PHE A 26 7.18 0.01 -19.98
CA PHE A 26 8.18 0.17 -18.92
C PHE A 26 9.62 0.12 -19.41
N ASN A 27 9.86 -0.10 -20.70
CA ASN A 27 11.21 -0.25 -21.27
C ASN A 27 12.11 0.97 -21.03
N GLU A 28 11.55 2.18 -21.14
CA GLU A 28 12.34 3.38 -20.87
C GLU A 28 12.68 3.52 -19.38
N PHE A 29 11.75 3.16 -18.52
CA PHE A 29 11.94 3.19 -17.07
C PHE A 29 12.96 2.14 -16.61
N SER A 30 12.95 0.93 -17.19
CA SER A 30 13.92 -0.12 -16.86
C SER A 30 15.35 0.29 -17.18
N LYS A 31 15.58 0.98 -18.32
CA LYS A 31 16.90 1.52 -18.69
C LYS A 31 17.41 2.57 -17.69
N ILE A 32 16.51 3.40 -17.18
CA ILE A 32 16.83 4.39 -16.14
C ILE A 32 17.15 3.67 -14.82
N TRP A 33 16.28 2.72 -14.42
CA TRP A 33 16.44 1.94 -13.18
C TRP A 33 17.76 1.17 -13.14
N ALA A 34 18.10 0.51 -14.23
CA ALA A 34 19.34 -0.25 -14.33
C ALA A 34 20.62 0.60 -14.18
N SER A 35 20.51 1.93 -14.39
CA SER A 35 21.62 2.84 -14.16
C SER A 35 21.73 3.30 -12.71
N LEU A 36 20.61 3.28 -11.98
CA LEU A 36 20.57 3.60 -10.55
C LEU A 36 21.01 2.41 -9.69
N SER A 37 20.75 1.18 -10.15
CA SER A 37 21.09 -0.06 -9.46
C SER A 37 22.55 -0.52 -9.71
N ALA A 38 23.30 0.20 -10.54
CA ALA A 38 24.74 -0.06 -10.69
C ALA A 38 25.40 0.13 -9.32
N GLU A 39 25.97 -0.95 -8.78
CA GLU A 39 26.59 -0.98 -7.46
C GLU A 39 27.51 0.22 -7.26
N SER A 40 27.19 1.07 -6.31
CA SER A 40 28.14 2.04 -5.78
C SER A 40 29.17 1.27 -4.98
N ASN A 41 30.29 0.94 -5.60
CA ASN A 41 31.43 0.43 -4.87
C ASN A 41 31.89 1.53 -3.89
N ASP A 42 31.81 1.24 -2.60
CA ASP A 42 32.19 2.08 -1.48
C ASP A 42 31.58 3.47 -1.43
N GLY A 43 30.44 3.50 -0.74
CA GLY A 43 29.58 4.65 -0.51
C GLY A 43 30.10 5.73 0.42
N SER A 44 31.36 5.83 0.71
CA SER A 44 31.89 6.69 1.77
C SER A 44 31.35 8.13 1.75
N ILE A 45 31.21 8.79 0.58
CA ILE A 45 30.79 10.21 0.54
C ILE A 45 29.27 10.36 0.74
N VAL A 46 28.46 9.43 0.22
CA VAL A 46 27.00 9.47 0.44
C VAL A 46 26.70 9.06 1.87
N ASP A 47 27.41 8.09 2.39
CA ASP A 47 27.25 7.61 3.76
C ASP A 47 27.64 8.70 4.77
N GLU A 48 28.80 9.35 4.65
CA GLU A 48 29.22 10.49 5.46
C GLU A 48 28.22 11.66 5.40
N TRP A 49 27.67 11.94 4.22
CA TRP A 49 26.63 12.96 4.08
C TRP A 49 25.35 12.54 4.75
N PHE A 50 24.93 11.28 4.60
CA PHE A 50 23.72 10.75 5.22
C PHE A 50 23.85 10.77 6.75
N ASP A 51 24.96 10.33 7.29
CA ASP A 51 25.25 10.39 8.74
C ASP A 51 25.20 11.84 9.25
N THR A 52 25.82 12.77 8.52
CA THR A 52 25.71 14.21 8.86
C THR A 52 24.27 14.71 8.86
N CYS A 53 23.42 14.23 7.94
CA CYS A 53 22.00 14.57 7.91
C CYS A 53 21.23 13.94 9.08
N LEU A 54 21.57 12.73 9.46
CA LEU A 54 20.99 12.07 10.64
C LEU A 54 21.39 12.79 11.94
N ASP A 55 22.64 13.17 12.10
CA ASP A 55 23.12 13.97 13.24
C ASP A 55 22.36 15.29 13.34
N ALA A 56 22.09 15.94 12.20
CA ALA A 56 21.30 17.17 12.15
C ALA A 56 19.82 16.97 12.54
N CYS A 57 19.34 15.73 12.60
CA CYS A 57 17.99 15.41 13.08
C CYS A 57 17.89 15.37 14.62
N LEU A 58 19.01 15.31 15.34
CA LEU A 58 19.02 15.32 16.80
C LEU A 58 18.59 16.68 17.33
N LEU A 59 17.40 16.76 17.95
CA LEU A 59 16.88 17.99 18.57
C LEU A 59 17.42 18.24 19.96
N SER A 60 17.53 17.19 20.75
CA SER A 60 17.98 17.28 22.14
C SER A 60 18.47 15.93 22.67
N SER A 61 19.47 16.01 23.56
CA SER A 61 19.89 14.87 24.37
C SER A 61 19.98 15.37 25.83
N ARG A 62 19.03 14.96 26.66
CA ARG A 62 19.00 15.35 28.10
C ARG A 62 18.52 14.14 28.91
N ASN A 63 19.21 13.91 30.04
CA ASN A 63 18.83 12.84 30.98
C ASN A 63 18.60 11.50 30.28
N ASN A 64 19.53 11.10 29.41
CA ASN A 64 19.47 9.86 28.65
C ASN A 64 18.22 9.75 27.74
N THR A 65 17.64 10.88 27.37
CA THR A 65 16.54 10.95 26.40
C THR A 65 17.01 11.71 25.17
N TYR A 66 17.02 11.01 24.04
CA TYR A 66 17.40 11.50 22.73
C TYR A 66 16.15 11.72 21.89
N LYS A 67 15.93 12.94 21.44
CA LYS A 67 14.80 13.30 20.59
C LYS A 67 15.30 13.62 19.18
N TYR A 68 14.84 12.87 18.21
CA TYR A 68 15.14 13.08 16.79
C TYR A 68 13.92 13.64 16.05
N LEU A 69 14.18 14.60 15.18
CA LEU A 69 13.18 15.21 14.31
C LEU A 69 13.65 15.13 12.85
N TYR A 70 13.12 14.16 12.11
CA TYR A 70 13.48 13.92 10.73
C TYR A 70 12.68 14.84 9.81
N LYS A 71 13.39 15.73 9.11
CA LYS A 71 12.82 16.63 8.10
C LYS A 71 13.43 16.31 6.75
N VAL A 72 12.64 16.30 5.70
CA VAL A 72 13.14 16.12 4.33
C VAL A 72 14.19 17.19 3.99
N SER A 73 14.01 18.42 4.50
CA SER A 73 14.95 19.53 4.28
C SER A 73 16.36 19.28 4.85
N ASN A 74 16.53 18.40 5.84
CA ASN A 74 17.85 18.05 6.37
C ASN A 74 18.68 17.26 5.33
N PHE A 75 18.01 16.62 4.37
CA PHE A 75 18.61 15.80 3.32
C PHE A 75 18.77 16.52 1.99
N TYR A 76 18.54 17.82 1.91
CA TYR A 76 18.67 18.59 0.68
C TYR A 76 20.12 18.69 0.19
N GLY A 77 20.31 18.53 -1.11
CA GLY A 77 21.61 18.60 -1.75
C GLY A 77 21.52 18.21 -3.22
N GLU A 78 22.63 18.40 -3.93
CA GLU A 78 22.78 18.00 -5.32
C GLU A 78 23.89 16.97 -5.45
N PHE A 79 23.60 15.86 -6.12
CA PHE A 79 24.46 14.72 -6.30
C PHE A 79 24.58 14.37 -7.79
N THR A 80 25.73 13.86 -8.19
CA THR A 80 25.96 13.37 -9.54
C THR A 80 26.62 12.00 -9.48
N LEU A 81 26.08 11.04 -10.24
CA LEU A 81 26.67 9.72 -10.44
C LEU A 81 27.81 9.85 -11.46
N ASN A 82 29.03 9.53 -11.05
CA ASN A 82 30.19 9.59 -11.91
C ASN A 82 31.08 8.36 -11.70
N GLY A 83 31.21 7.53 -12.73
CA GLY A 83 32.02 6.31 -12.68
C GLY A 83 31.48 5.29 -11.65
N GLY A 84 30.16 5.18 -11.48
CA GLY A 84 29.53 4.27 -10.53
C GLY A 84 29.50 4.77 -9.07
N VAL A 85 29.97 6.00 -8.82
CA VAL A 85 30.01 6.59 -7.47
C VAL A 85 29.22 7.88 -7.43
N TRP A 86 28.32 8.00 -6.44
CA TRP A 86 27.61 9.24 -6.16
C TRP A 86 28.54 10.26 -5.50
N LYS A 87 28.56 11.48 -6.04
CA LYS A 87 29.34 12.60 -5.49
C LYS A 87 28.41 13.77 -5.22
N LYS A 88 28.55 14.38 -4.04
CA LYS A 88 27.87 15.64 -3.75
C LYS A 88 28.49 16.75 -4.59
N THR A 89 27.70 17.36 -5.45
CA THR A 89 28.15 18.40 -6.40
C THR A 89 27.67 19.79 -6.01
N GLY A 90 26.70 19.87 -5.10
CA GLY A 90 26.19 21.17 -4.64
C GLY A 90 25.42 21.07 -3.33
N SER A 91 25.23 22.24 -2.68
CA SER A 91 24.33 22.41 -1.56
C SER A 91 23.05 23.07 -2.06
N SER A 92 21.91 22.49 -1.73
CA SER A 92 20.61 23.07 -2.03
C SER A 92 19.86 23.32 -0.71
N LYS A 93 19.08 24.39 -0.66
CA LYS A 93 18.17 24.67 0.46
C LYS A 93 16.70 24.39 0.15
N GLY A 94 16.40 23.93 -1.06
CA GLY A 94 15.04 23.76 -1.53
C GLY A 94 14.74 22.41 -2.17
N MET A 95 15.75 21.55 -2.38
CA MET A 95 15.56 20.27 -3.06
C MET A 95 16.65 19.26 -2.76
N LEU A 96 16.30 17.99 -2.96
CA LEU A 96 17.24 16.88 -3.14
C LEU A 96 17.27 16.54 -4.62
N ARG A 97 18.43 16.56 -5.26
CA ARG A 97 18.60 16.31 -6.69
C ARG A 97 19.69 15.29 -6.97
N PHE A 98 19.38 14.31 -7.83
CA PHE A 98 20.29 13.30 -8.31
C PHE A 98 20.41 13.39 -9.82
N ASN A 99 21.62 13.66 -10.33
CA ASN A 99 21.94 13.73 -11.75
C ASN A 99 22.76 12.49 -12.14
N PHE A 100 22.36 11.83 -13.22
CA PHE A 100 23.03 10.63 -13.73
C PHE A 100 22.73 10.45 -15.22
N ASN A 101 23.42 9.53 -15.87
CA ASN A 101 23.09 9.12 -17.22
C ASN A 101 22.46 7.73 -17.19
N ASP A 102 21.50 7.48 -18.06
CA ASP A 102 21.00 6.13 -18.27
C ASP A 102 22.03 5.23 -18.98
N LYS A 103 21.69 3.94 -19.16
CA LYS A 103 22.58 2.98 -19.85
C LYS A 103 22.99 3.40 -21.26
N GLU A 104 22.22 4.29 -21.90
CA GLU A 104 22.50 4.82 -23.24
C GLU A 104 23.31 6.14 -23.23
N GLY A 105 23.72 6.59 -22.02
CA GLY A 105 24.44 7.85 -21.84
C GLY A 105 23.55 9.09 -21.86
N THR A 106 22.21 8.92 -21.78
CA THR A 106 21.28 10.03 -21.83
C THR A 106 21.11 10.66 -20.46
N PRO A 107 21.19 11.99 -20.31
CA PRO A 107 21.07 12.67 -19.03
C PRO A 107 19.70 12.47 -18.38
N CYS A 108 19.71 12.05 -17.12
CA CYS A 108 18.56 11.87 -16.26
C CYS A 108 18.71 12.67 -14.97
N THR A 109 17.60 13.14 -14.43
CA THR A 109 17.59 13.86 -13.15
C THR A 109 16.37 13.44 -12.31
N ILE A 110 16.60 13.06 -11.06
CA ILE A 110 15.56 12.92 -10.05
C ILE A 110 15.60 14.17 -9.16
N THR A 111 14.46 14.79 -8.94
CA THR A 111 14.33 15.95 -8.05
C THR A 111 13.19 15.73 -7.08
N LEU A 112 13.47 15.89 -5.78
CA LEU A 112 12.47 15.88 -4.71
C LEU A 112 12.43 17.28 -4.08
N THR A 113 11.23 17.83 -3.96
CA THR A 113 10.95 19.10 -3.31
C THR A 113 9.83 18.96 -2.30
N THR A 114 9.86 19.78 -1.27
CA THR A 114 8.75 19.90 -0.32
C THR A 114 8.36 21.37 -0.16
N SER A 115 7.09 21.60 0.19
CA SER A 115 6.58 22.95 0.46
C SER A 115 5.34 22.92 1.35
N GLY A 116 4.95 24.11 1.80
CA GLY A 116 3.80 24.29 2.67
C GLY A 116 4.13 24.10 4.15
N LYS A 117 3.10 23.93 4.95
CA LYS A 117 3.20 23.71 6.39
C LYS A 117 3.75 22.30 6.68
N GLU A 118 4.55 22.18 7.71
CA GLU A 118 5.01 20.88 8.21
C GLU A 118 4.25 20.51 9.49
N THR A 119 3.85 19.24 9.61
CA THR A 119 3.16 18.71 10.80
C THR A 119 3.97 17.57 11.38
N GLN A 120 4.10 17.55 12.71
CA GLN A 120 4.90 16.56 13.42
C GLN A 120 4.12 15.27 13.62
N ILE A 121 4.75 14.14 13.30
CA ILE A 121 4.23 12.78 13.53
C ILE A 121 5.19 12.09 14.50
N HIS A 122 4.67 11.62 15.63
CA HIS A 122 5.40 10.70 16.49
C HIS A 122 5.43 9.32 15.84
N HIS A 123 6.61 8.79 15.61
CA HIS A 123 6.77 7.47 15.01
C HIS A 123 6.86 6.40 16.08
N GLU A 124 7.86 6.53 16.95
CA GLU A 124 8.11 5.55 17.99
C GLU A 124 8.90 6.15 19.17
N SER A 125 8.79 5.49 20.31
CA SER A 125 9.71 5.65 21.42
C SER A 125 10.20 4.28 21.83
N PHE A 126 11.50 4.11 21.98
CA PHE A 126 12.11 2.85 22.41
C PHE A 126 13.25 3.10 23.39
N ASP A 127 13.55 2.08 24.17
CA ASP A 127 14.65 2.11 25.12
C ASP A 127 15.85 1.37 24.55
N GLY A 128 17.00 2.02 24.53
CA GLY A 128 18.30 1.43 24.21
C GLY A 128 19.10 1.19 25.48
N TYR A 129 19.96 0.17 25.46
CA TYR A 129 20.91 -0.08 26.54
C TYR A 129 22.30 0.04 25.95
N ASP A 130 23.15 0.91 26.53
CA ASP A 130 24.54 0.96 26.14
C ASP A 130 25.31 -0.10 26.91
N GLU A 131 25.89 -1.08 26.21
CA GLU A 131 26.69 -2.15 26.79
C GLU A 131 27.97 -1.63 27.50
N TYR A 132 28.39 -0.43 27.16
CA TYR A 132 29.58 0.22 27.74
C TYR A 132 29.29 1.06 28.99
N ASP A 133 28.02 1.41 29.24
CA ASP A 133 27.61 2.25 30.36
C ASP A 133 26.94 1.44 31.49
N TYR A 134 27.67 0.43 31.99
CA TYR A 134 27.26 -0.30 33.17
C TYR A 134 27.52 0.52 34.44
N ASN A 135 26.47 0.84 35.16
CA ASN A 135 26.58 1.55 36.43
C ASN A 135 26.89 0.56 37.56
N TYR A 136 28.18 0.50 37.97
CA TYR A 136 28.62 -0.39 39.03
C TYR A 136 28.02 -0.05 40.41
N GLY A 137 27.46 1.14 40.60
CA GLY A 137 26.83 1.56 41.85
C GLY A 137 25.38 1.07 41.97
N THR A 138 24.66 0.91 40.87
CA THR A 138 23.29 0.40 40.87
C THR A 138 23.20 -1.06 40.39
N GLY A 139 24.25 -1.58 39.75
CA GLY A 139 24.24 -2.92 39.17
C GLY A 139 23.44 -3.02 37.89
N GLU A 140 23.16 -1.93 37.19
CA GLU A 140 22.31 -1.87 36.00
C GLU A 140 23.00 -1.16 34.83
N TYR A 141 22.66 -1.52 33.62
CA TYR A 141 23.05 -0.75 32.45
C TYR A 141 22.28 0.57 32.38
N GLN A 142 22.95 1.61 31.92
CA GLN A 142 22.28 2.87 31.66
C GLN A 142 21.25 2.66 30.56
N LYS A 143 20.04 3.12 30.83
CA LYS A 143 18.93 3.06 29.90
C LYS A 143 18.78 4.40 29.18
N ASP A 144 18.93 4.37 27.88
CA ASP A 144 18.66 5.51 27.01
C ASP A 144 17.27 5.39 26.41
N THR A 145 16.55 6.49 26.33
CA THR A 145 15.25 6.55 25.66
C THR A 145 15.37 7.35 24.37
N TYR A 146 14.93 6.78 23.27
CA TYR A 146 14.92 7.42 21.97
C TYR A 146 13.49 7.76 21.57
N GLN A 147 13.27 8.99 21.09
CA GLN A 147 11.98 9.49 20.62
C GLN A 147 12.14 9.98 19.19
N ASN A 148 11.52 9.29 18.25
CA ASN A 148 11.61 9.59 16.83
C ASN A 148 10.35 10.28 16.33
N TYR A 149 10.53 11.45 15.71
CA TYR A 149 9.48 12.24 15.09
C TYR A 149 9.81 12.52 13.65
N TYR A 150 8.78 12.51 12.80
CA TYR A 150 8.88 12.92 11.40
C TYR A 150 8.10 14.21 11.18
N MET A 151 8.61 15.06 10.29
CA MET A 151 7.88 16.22 9.81
C MET A 151 7.25 15.88 8.46
N LEU A 152 5.92 15.86 8.43
CA LEU A 152 5.14 15.66 7.21
C LEU A 152 4.91 17.02 6.55
N PRO A 153 5.50 17.31 5.39
CA PRO A 153 5.22 18.52 4.64
C PRO A 153 3.81 18.46 4.03
N GLU A 154 3.19 19.63 3.87
CA GLU A 154 1.90 19.72 3.19
C GLU A 154 1.97 19.23 1.74
N ASN A 155 3.09 19.52 1.06
CA ASN A 155 3.30 19.09 -0.33
C ASN A 155 4.67 18.44 -0.49
N ILE A 156 4.70 17.30 -1.16
CA ILE A 156 5.90 16.59 -1.60
C ILE A 156 5.79 16.37 -3.10
N SER A 157 6.81 16.73 -3.86
CA SER A 157 6.88 16.45 -5.29
C SER A 157 8.20 15.79 -5.65
N LEU A 158 8.10 14.64 -6.34
CA LEU A 158 9.24 13.94 -6.93
C LEU A 158 9.06 13.90 -8.44
N THR A 159 10.08 14.30 -9.20
CA THR A 159 10.09 14.22 -10.65
C THR A 159 11.32 13.47 -11.15
N LEU A 160 11.13 12.63 -12.15
CA LEU A 160 12.20 12.03 -12.93
C LEU A 160 12.14 12.60 -14.35
N THR A 161 13.23 13.21 -14.81
CA THR A 161 13.36 13.70 -16.19
C THR A 161 14.44 12.95 -16.94
N LYS A 162 14.26 12.76 -18.26
CA LYS A 162 15.26 12.26 -19.19
C LYS A 162 15.38 13.24 -20.35
N SER A 163 16.58 13.75 -20.62
CA SER A 163 16.82 14.85 -21.59
C SER A 163 15.90 16.06 -21.35
N GLY A 164 15.65 16.42 -20.09
CA GLY A 164 14.77 17.53 -19.70
C GLY A 164 13.28 17.28 -19.90
N LYS A 165 12.85 16.11 -20.37
CA LYS A 165 11.43 15.72 -20.48
C LYS A 165 11.04 14.88 -19.27
N GLU A 166 9.92 15.21 -18.67
CA GLU A 166 9.34 14.46 -17.56
C GLU A 166 8.95 13.04 -17.99
N ARG A 167 9.31 12.04 -17.17
CA ARG A 167 9.04 10.63 -17.37
C ARG A 167 8.25 10.01 -16.23
N MET A 168 8.45 10.56 -15.05
CA MET A 168 7.69 10.17 -13.85
C MET A 168 7.50 11.40 -12.97
N THR A 169 6.31 11.51 -12.40
CA THR A 169 6.04 12.43 -11.30
C THR A 169 5.33 11.71 -10.19
N VAL A 170 5.61 12.10 -8.95
CA VAL A 170 4.83 11.74 -7.78
C VAL A 170 4.54 13.02 -7.02
N VAL A 171 3.27 13.32 -6.79
CA VAL A 171 2.83 14.46 -5.98
C VAL A 171 2.00 13.93 -4.83
N VAL A 172 2.41 14.26 -3.62
CA VAL A 172 1.68 13.97 -2.39
C VAL A 172 1.25 15.29 -1.77
N ASN A 173 -0.03 15.40 -1.45
CA ASN A 173 -0.57 16.54 -0.70
C ASN A 173 -1.18 16.01 0.58
N SER A 174 -0.82 16.62 1.70
CA SER A 174 -1.37 16.31 3.01
C SER A 174 -2.08 17.53 3.60
N LYS A 175 -3.21 17.28 4.26
CA LYS A 175 -3.91 18.28 5.05
C LYS A 175 -4.13 17.71 6.44
N VAL A 176 -3.66 18.43 7.44
CA VAL A 176 -3.77 18.03 8.83
C VAL A 176 -4.39 19.17 9.62
N SER A 177 -5.36 18.88 10.48
CA SER A 177 -6.08 19.88 11.26
C SER A 177 -5.23 20.57 12.33
N THR A 178 -4.13 19.93 12.77
CA THR A 178 -3.20 20.48 13.76
C THR A 178 -1.91 21.01 13.12
N SER A 179 -1.16 21.82 13.87
CA SER A 179 0.21 22.24 13.53
C SER A 179 1.26 21.63 14.44
N GLY A 180 0.81 20.92 15.48
CA GLY A 180 1.67 20.21 16.42
C GLY A 180 1.79 18.74 16.06
N GLU A 181 2.01 17.92 17.07
CA GLU A 181 1.98 16.46 16.93
C GLU A 181 0.56 15.99 16.64
N ILE A 182 0.44 15.06 15.67
CA ILE A 182 -0.85 14.50 15.28
C ILE A 182 -1.38 13.57 16.37
N ASN A 183 -2.61 13.81 16.79
CA ASN A 183 -3.36 12.94 17.67
C ASN A 183 -4.57 12.36 16.89
N LEU A 184 -4.52 11.08 16.54
CA LEU A 184 -5.53 10.44 15.71
C LEU A 184 -6.95 10.42 16.32
N THR A 185 -7.09 10.64 17.64
CA THR A 185 -8.42 10.74 18.27
C THR A 185 -9.05 12.12 18.15
N LYS A 186 -8.25 13.15 17.85
CA LYS A 186 -8.67 14.57 17.83
C LYS A 186 -8.50 15.24 16.49
N ASP A 187 -7.52 14.81 15.72
CA ASP A 187 -7.12 15.45 14.48
C ASP A 187 -7.73 14.78 13.26
N GLU A 188 -7.88 15.58 12.22
CA GLU A 188 -8.24 15.12 10.88
C GLU A 188 -6.99 15.11 10.02
N VAL A 189 -6.80 14.01 9.29
CA VAL A 189 -5.69 13.83 8.35
C VAL A 189 -6.26 13.43 6.99
N GLU A 190 -5.90 14.16 5.94
CA GLU A 190 -6.23 13.83 4.57
C GLU A 190 -4.96 13.81 3.73
N VAL A 191 -4.77 12.75 2.96
CA VAL A 191 -3.65 12.61 2.03
C VAL A 191 -4.19 12.29 0.65
N THR A 192 -3.69 13.00 -0.36
CA THR A 192 -3.93 12.69 -1.77
C THR A 192 -2.58 12.47 -2.45
N THR A 193 -2.53 11.49 -3.37
CA THR A 193 -1.31 11.18 -4.11
C THR A 193 -1.65 11.01 -5.58
N THR A 194 -0.82 11.57 -6.45
CA THR A 194 -0.85 11.27 -7.88
C THR A 194 0.55 10.89 -8.32
N ALA A 195 0.68 9.72 -8.93
CA ALA A 195 1.91 9.29 -9.59
C ALA A 195 1.63 9.06 -11.08
N THR A 196 2.53 9.51 -11.95
CA THR A 196 2.49 9.26 -13.38
C THR A 196 3.78 8.59 -13.82
N VAL A 197 3.66 7.55 -14.64
CA VAL A 197 4.81 6.85 -15.26
C VAL A 197 4.41 6.55 -16.71
N GLY A 198 4.99 7.26 -17.67
CA GLY A 198 4.53 7.19 -19.05
C GLY A 198 3.03 7.51 -19.16
N ASP A 199 2.27 6.61 -19.76
CA ASP A 199 0.81 6.76 -19.92
C ASP A 199 0.01 6.30 -18.71
N TYR A 200 0.67 5.73 -17.69
CA TYR A 200 0.00 5.28 -16.46
C TYR A 200 -0.12 6.40 -15.44
N LYS A 201 -1.27 6.44 -14.81
CA LYS A 201 -1.54 7.34 -13.69
C LYS A 201 -2.13 6.54 -12.53
N ILE A 202 -1.47 6.63 -11.38
CA ILE A 202 -1.96 6.10 -10.10
C ILE A 202 -2.42 7.31 -9.27
N SER A 203 -3.66 7.29 -8.81
CA SER A 203 -4.18 8.36 -7.97
C SER A 203 -4.76 7.76 -6.70
N VAL A 204 -4.29 8.25 -5.55
CA VAL A 204 -5.01 8.12 -4.29
C VAL A 204 -5.80 9.42 -4.15
N GLY A 205 -7.08 9.37 -4.51
CA GLY A 205 -7.94 10.55 -4.56
C GLY A 205 -8.25 11.06 -3.16
N LYS A 206 -8.41 10.15 -2.19
CA LYS A 206 -8.56 10.49 -0.80
C LYS A 206 -8.14 9.30 0.06
N ALA A 207 -7.20 9.54 0.98
CA ALA A 207 -7.01 8.73 2.17
C ALA A 207 -7.22 9.68 3.34
N ALA A 208 -8.29 9.48 4.10
CA ALA A 208 -8.67 10.40 5.15
C ALA A 208 -8.99 9.66 6.43
N PHE A 209 -8.57 10.26 7.53
CA PHE A 209 -8.88 9.87 8.88
C PHE A 209 -9.56 11.05 9.59
N LYS A 210 -10.70 10.84 10.22
CA LYS A 210 -11.48 11.89 10.86
C LYS A 210 -11.73 11.60 12.33
N LYS A 211 -11.02 12.28 13.20
CA LYS A 211 -11.26 12.33 14.66
C LYS A 211 -11.49 10.96 15.31
N GLY A 212 -10.72 9.95 14.92
CA GLY A 212 -10.81 8.61 15.48
C GLY A 212 -12.05 7.79 15.09
N ASN A 213 -12.95 8.31 14.27
CA ASN A 213 -14.25 7.69 14.02
C ASN A 213 -14.47 7.21 12.58
N GLU A 214 -13.83 7.81 11.60
CA GLU A 214 -14.04 7.49 10.19
C GLU A 214 -12.72 7.40 9.44
N VAL A 215 -12.60 6.37 8.61
CA VAL A 215 -11.50 6.18 7.68
C VAL A 215 -12.07 6.05 6.28
N GLN A 216 -11.47 6.73 5.30
CA GLN A 216 -11.82 6.63 3.89
C GLN A 216 -10.56 6.46 3.07
N ALA A 217 -10.61 5.63 2.04
CA ALA A 217 -9.55 5.54 1.05
C ALA A 217 -10.16 5.30 -0.34
N ALA A 218 -9.61 5.96 -1.35
CA ALA A 218 -9.96 5.71 -2.75
C ALA A 218 -8.71 5.79 -3.60
N ALA A 219 -8.51 4.81 -4.48
CA ALA A 219 -7.39 4.76 -5.39
C ALA A 219 -7.83 4.33 -6.79
N THR A 220 -7.14 4.85 -7.80
CA THR A 220 -7.34 4.46 -9.20
C THR A 220 -6.02 4.24 -9.88
N ILE A 221 -6.00 3.28 -10.81
CA ILE A 221 -4.93 3.07 -11.79
C ILE A 221 -5.57 3.25 -13.16
N SER A 222 -5.02 4.16 -13.97
CA SER A 222 -5.49 4.41 -15.32
C SER A 222 -4.34 4.41 -16.32
N LYS A 223 -4.66 4.15 -17.60
CA LYS A 223 -3.73 4.24 -18.73
C LYS A 223 -4.41 4.98 -19.88
N GLY A 224 -3.76 6.02 -20.41
CA GLY A 224 -4.32 6.80 -21.51
C GLY A 224 -5.70 7.43 -21.22
N GLY A 225 -6.03 7.68 -19.94
CA GLY A 225 -7.33 8.22 -19.49
C GLY A 225 -8.41 7.17 -19.21
N GLU A 226 -8.20 5.88 -19.54
CA GLU A 226 -9.10 4.77 -19.19
C GLU A 226 -8.76 4.22 -17.80
N THR A 227 -9.75 4.01 -16.95
CA THR A 227 -9.57 3.43 -15.62
C THR A 227 -9.40 1.92 -15.72
N LEU A 228 -8.21 1.43 -15.38
CA LEU A 228 -7.92 -0.01 -15.33
C LEU A 228 -8.45 -0.64 -14.03
N ILE A 229 -8.16 0.01 -12.91
CA ILE A 229 -8.60 -0.42 -11.57
C ILE A 229 -9.07 0.81 -10.79
N ALA A 230 -10.21 0.69 -10.12
CA ALA A 230 -10.63 1.64 -9.10
C ALA A 230 -10.99 0.89 -7.82
N MET A 231 -10.54 1.42 -6.68
CA MET A 231 -10.80 0.87 -5.36
C MET A 231 -11.26 1.99 -4.43
N SER A 232 -12.20 1.68 -3.56
CA SER A 232 -12.59 2.56 -2.46
C SER A 232 -12.95 1.76 -1.23
N ALA A 233 -12.68 2.30 -0.07
CA ALA A 233 -13.09 1.76 1.22
C ALA A 233 -13.47 2.89 2.17
N GLU A 234 -14.49 2.66 2.96
CA GLU A 234 -14.93 3.54 4.04
C GLU A 234 -15.17 2.68 5.28
N GLY A 235 -14.70 3.16 6.43
CA GLY A 235 -14.87 2.48 7.70
C GLY A 235 -15.33 3.46 8.79
N LYS A 236 -16.17 2.97 9.69
CA LYS A 236 -16.56 3.66 10.93
C LYS A 236 -16.13 2.81 12.10
N GLY A 237 -15.58 3.46 13.11
CA GLY A 237 -15.07 2.75 14.28
C GLY A 237 -14.65 3.71 15.38
N SER A 238 -13.74 3.30 16.23
CA SER A 238 -13.11 4.17 17.21
C SER A 238 -11.65 3.77 17.43
N ILE A 239 -10.81 4.75 17.71
CA ILE A 239 -9.41 4.58 18.09
C ILE A 239 -9.24 5.26 19.44
N ASN A 240 -8.58 4.61 20.40
CA ASN A 240 -8.22 5.25 21.67
C ASN A 240 -6.99 6.17 21.51
N GLU A 241 -6.66 6.94 22.56
CA GLU A 241 -5.56 7.92 22.50
C GLU A 241 -4.18 7.30 22.23
N LYS A 242 -3.98 6.04 22.53
CA LYS A 242 -2.71 5.32 22.31
C LYS A 242 -2.71 4.57 20.97
N ALA A 243 -3.85 4.54 20.26
CA ALA A 243 -4.07 3.71 19.07
C ALA A 243 -3.77 2.21 19.26
N ASP A 244 -3.81 1.74 20.49
CA ASP A 244 -3.59 0.34 20.88
C ASP A 244 -4.90 -0.47 20.93
N ASN A 245 -6.04 0.20 20.85
CA ASN A 245 -7.36 -0.40 20.78
C ASN A 245 -8.16 0.25 19.66
N ILE A 246 -8.44 -0.53 18.63
CA ILE A 246 -9.23 -0.14 17.47
C ILE A 246 -10.50 -0.97 17.47
N SER A 247 -11.64 -0.29 17.52
CA SER A 247 -12.94 -0.92 17.29
C SER A 247 -13.40 -0.63 15.86
N VAL A 248 -13.81 -1.65 15.14
CA VAL A 248 -14.26 -1.58 13.74
C VAL A 248 -15.77 -1.84 13.68
N GLY A 249 -16.52 -0.80 13.40
CA GLY A 249 -17.97 -0.90 13.19
C GLY A 249 -18.29 -1.24 11.72
N GLN A 250 -19.00 -0.33 11.04
CA GLN A 250 -19.38 -0.51 9.64
C GLN A 250 -18.19 -0.30 8.70
N VAL A 251 -18.08 -1.18 7.69
CA VAL A 251 -17.10 -1.04 6.60
C VAL A 251 -17.80 -1.24 5.27
N THR A 252 -17.50 -0.42 4.29
CA THR A 252 -17.84 -0.64 2.88
C THR A 252 -16.59 -0.60 2.03
N ALA A 253 -16.50 -1.50 1.07
CA ALA A 253 -15.40 -1.52 0.10
C ALA A 253 -15.93 -1.84 -1.30
N ASN A 254 -15.33 -1.20 -2.30
CA ASN A 254 -15.62 -1.44 -3.70
C ASN A 254 -14.30 -1.61 -4.45
N MET A 255 -14.28 -2.56 -5.37
CA MET A 255 -13.21 -2.72 -6.33
C MET A 255 -13.81 -2.92 -7.72
N SER A 256 -13.37 -2.17 -8.69
CA SER A 256 -13.80 -2.31 -10.08
C SER A 256 -12.61 -2.37 -11.05
N VAL A 257 -12.84 -3.04 -12.16
CA VAL A 257 -11.87 -3.25 -13.24
C VAL A 257 -12.48 -2.77 -14.55
N LEU A 258 -11.67 -2.11 -15.39
CA LEU A 258 -12.03 -1.60 -16.71
C LEU A 258 -13.33 -0.77 -16.70
N ASP A 259 -13.29 0.39 -16.04
CA ASP A 259 -14.44 1.30 -15.92
C ASP A 259 -15.74 0.62 -15.44
N GLY A 260 -15.61 -0.39 -14.55
CA GLY A 260 -16.74 -1.09 -13.95
C GLY A 260 -17.26 -2.29 -14.74
N LYS A 261 -16.50 -2.83 -15.71
CA LYS A 261 -16.84 -4.10 -16.40
C LYS A 261 -16.99 -5.27 -15.44
N ALA A 262 -16.15 -5.31 -14.40
CA ALA A 262 -16.35 -6.17 -13.24
C ALA A 262 -16.21 -5.32 -11.97
N THR A 263 -17.16 -5.48 -11.04
CA THR A 263 -17.14 -4.74 -9.76
C THR A 263 -17.53 -5.67 -8.63
N VAL A 264 -16.74 -5.68 -7.58
CA VAL A 264 -17.08 -6.31 -6.30
C VAL A 264 -17.41 -5.21 -5.30
N LYS A 265 -18.56 -5.33 -4.66
CA LYS A 265 -18.98 -4.43 -3.56
C LYS A 265 -19.15 -5.27 -2.32
N VAL A 266 -18.57 -4.82 -1.23
CA VAL A 266 -18.62 -5.46 0.08
C VAL A 266 -19.13 -4.45 1.11
N ALA A 267 -20.07 -4.87 1.94
CA ALA A 267 -20.47 -4.11 3.12
C ALA A 267 -20.47 -5.05 4.33
N VAL A 268 -19.85 -4.59 5.40
CA VAL A 268 -19.82 -5.25 6.72
C VAL A 268 -20.59 -4.36 7.69
N SER A 269 -21.60 -4.91 8.34
CA SER A 269 -22.44 -4.15 9.25
C SER A 269 -21.80 -3.91 10.62
N ASP A 270 -20.89 -4.80 11.05
CA ASP A 270 -20.14 -4.72 12.30
C ASP A 270 -18.87 -5.56 12.20
N GLY A 271 -17.71 -4.88 12.14
CA GLY A 271 -16.42 -5.52 11.96
C GLY A 271 -15.93 -6.28 13.20
N ASP A 272 -16.21 -5.76 14.41
CA ASP A 272 -15.80 -6.41 15.64
C ASP A 272 -16.59 -7.72 15.86
N LEU A 273 -17.89 -7.70 15.58
CA LEU A 273 -18.71 -8.90 15.63
C LEU A 273 -18.32 -9.91 14.54
N LEU A 274 -17.95 -9.44 13.35
CA LEU A 274 -17.46 -10.31 12.27
C LEU A 274 -16.16 -10.99 12.67
N SER A 275 -15.16 -10.23 13.16
CA SER A 275 -13.91 -10.79 13.65
C SER A 275 -14.14 -11.86 14.72
N LYS A 276 -14.97 -11.52 15.73
CA LYS A 276 -15.32 -12.46 16.80
C LYS A 276 -16.03 -13.72 16.29
N ALA A 277 -16.90 -13.60 15.29
CA ALA A 277 -17.59 -14.76 14.71
C ALA A 277 -16.58 -15.67 13.97
N LEU A 278 -15.63 -15.09 13.21
CA LEU A 278 -14.59 -15.85 12.53
C LEU A 278 -13.61 -16.48 13.52
N ASP A 279 -13.15 -15.76 14.54
CA ASP A 279 -12.27 -16.29 15.59
C ASP A 279 -12.92 -17.48 16.29
N ASN A 280 -14.21 -17.37 16.65
CA ASN A 280 -14.96 -18.46 17.26
C ASN A 280 -15.16 -19.65 16.30
N ALA A 281 -15.34 -19.42 15.00
CA ALA A 281 -15.39 -20.48 14.02
C ALA A 281 -14.10 -21.27 14.01
N TYR A 282 -12.95 -20.60 13.81
CA TYR A 282 -11.64 -21.25 13.75
C TYR A 282 -11.17 -21.86 15.06
N ASN A 283 -11.60 -21.34 16.21
CA ASN A 283 -11.38 -21.99 17.51
C ASN A 283 -12.25 -23.24 17.74
N ASN A 284 -13.19 -23.55 16.84
CA ASN A 284 -14.10 -24.71 16.90
C ASN A 284 -14.13 -25.46 15.56
N ASP A 285 -13.05 -25.47 14.82
CA ASP A 285 -12.96 -26.03 13.47
C ASP A 285 -13.10 -27.56 13.41
N GLU A 286 -12.91 -28.26 14.54
CA GLU A 286 -13.17 -29.69 14.67
C GLU A 286 -14.67 -30.01 14.87
N ASN A 287 -15.50 -29.01 15.24
CA ASN A 287 -16.93 -29.17 15.50
C ASN A 287 -17.78 -28.58 14.40
N GLU A 288 -18.25 -29.41 13.47
CA GLU A 288 -19.09 -28.99 12.34
C GLU A 288 -20.24 -28.06 12.73
N LYS A 289 -21.03 -28.42 13.73
CA LYS A 289 -22.22 -27.66 14.10
C LYS A 289 -21.85 -26.28 14.62
N SER A 290 -20.85 -26.18 15.46
CA SER A 290 -20.37 -24.92 16.01
C SER A 290 -19.80 -24.05 14.92
N PHE A 291 -18.92 -24.60 14.06
CA PHE A 291 -18.32 -23.92 12.93
C PHE A 291 -19.37 -23.33 11.99
N ARG A 292 -20.35 -24.15 11.55
CA ARG A 292 -21.44 -23.70 10.67
C ARG A 292 -22.26 -22.57 11.29
N ASN A 293 -22.54 -22.60 12.59
CA ASN A 293 -23.28 -21.55 13.28
C ASN A 293 -22.49 -20.23 13.29
N TYR A 294 -21.19 -20.25 13.55
CA TYR A 294 -20.37 -19.07 13.53
C TYR A 294 -20.19 -18.50 12.13
N ILE A 295 -20.03 -19.34 11.09
CA ILE A 295 -19.98 -18.88 9.70
C ILE A 295 -21.35 -18.32 9.26
N ALA A 296 -22.46 -18.87 9.68
CA ALA A 296 -23.79 -18.29 9.45
C ALA A 296 -23.91 -16.88 10.09
N THR A 297 -23.38 -16.71 11.31
CA THR A 297 -23.31 -15.42 11.98
C THR A 297 -22.43 -14.44 11.17
N ALA A 298 -21.24 -14.84 10.74
CA ALA A 298 -20.38 -14.03 9.91
C ALA A 298 -21.07 -13.59 8.60
N ASN A 299 -21.74 -14.51 7.91
CA ASN A 299 -22.49 -14.21 6.70
C ASN A 299 -23.65 -13.23 6.92
N SER A 300 -24.28 -13.22 8.09
CA SER A 300 -25.33 -12.24 8.40
C SER A 300 -24.82 -10.81 8.53
N LEU A 301 -23.52 -10.64 8.77
CA LEU A 301 -22.83 -9.35 8.89
C LEU A 301 -22.21 -8.88 7.57
N ILE A 302 -22.09 -9.76 6.58
CA ILE A 302 -21.47 -9.49 5.29
C ILE A 302 -22.53 -9.39 4.19
N ASN A 303 -22.45 -8.34 3.37
CA ASN A 303 -23.18 -8.23 2.11
C ASN A 303 -22.15 -7.99 1.00
N ALA A 304 -21.77 -9.04 0.30
CA ALA A 304 -20.79 -8.99 -0.77
C ALA A 304 -21.41 -9.43 -2.11
N LYS A 305 -21.21 -8.64 -3.16
CA LYS A 305 -21.83 -8.85 -4.47
C LYS A 305 -20.89 -8.60 -5.61
N LEU A 306 -21.00 -9.42 -6.65
CA LEU A 306 -20.34 -9.25 -7.93
C LEU A 306 -21.31 -8.61 -8.93
N TYR A 307 -20.86 -7.55 -9.59
CA TYR A 307 -21.57 -6.88 -10.70
C TYR A 307 -20.73 -7.01 -11.96
N LEU A 308 -21.38 -7.22 -13.10
CA LEU A 308 -20.73 -7.41 -14.39
C LEU A 308 -21.33 -6.52 -15.46
N ASP A 309 -20.52 -6.16 -16.46
CA ASP A 309 -20.90 -5.39 -17.66
C ASP A 309 -21.53 -4.02 -17.35
N GLY A 310 -21.18 -3.40 -16.20
CA GLY A 310 -21.73 -2.12 -15.75
C GLY A 310 -23.23 -2.18 -15.39
N LYS A 311 -23.81 -3.38 -15.21
CA LYS A 311 -25.22 -3.57 -14.86
C LYS A 311 -25.46 -3.18 -13.40
N ASN A 312 -26.67 -2.69 -13.10
CA ASN A 312 -27.08 -2.37 -11.72
C ASN A 312 -27.47 -3.63 -10.93
N ASP A 313 -27.92 -4.68 -11.61
CA ASP A 313 -28.27 -5.94 -10.99
C ASP A 313 -27.00 -6.78 -10.79
N TYR A 314 -26.84 -7.33 -9.59
CA TYR A 314 -25.68 -8.18 -9.30
C TYR A 314 -25.74 -9.51 -10.06
N ALA A 315 -24.58 -9.99 -10.48
CA ALA A 315 -24.42 -11.28 -11.15
C ALA A 315 -24.36 -12.44 -10.16
N ALA A 316 -23.73 -12.23 -8.99
CA ALA A 316 -23.64 -13.23 -7.94
C ALA A 316 -23.58 -12.59 -6.54
N ASN A 317 -24.12 -13.30 -5.55
CA ASN A 317 -23.80 -13.08 -4.13
C ASN A 317 -22.49 -13.80 -3.80
N ILE A 318 -21.71 -13.19 -2.92
CA ILE A 318 -20.47 -13.77 -2.38
C ILE A 318 -20.69 -14.02 -0.89
N TYR A 319 -20.42 -15.23 -0.43
CA TYR A 319 -20.62 -15.62 0.97
C TYR A 319 -19.58 -16.67 1.38
N LEU A 320 -19.40 -16.88 2.68
CA LEU A 320 -18.53 -17.92 3.23
C LEU A 320 -19.32 -19.23 3.37
N SER A 321 -18.78 -20.33 2.86
CA SER A 321 -19.35 -21.67 3.01
C SER A 321 -18.42 -22.56 3.83
N PRO A 322 -18.94 -23.27 4.84
CA PRO A 322 -18.16 -24.26 5.56
C PRO A 322 -17.81 -25.45 4.66
N VAL A 323 -16.54 -25.78 4.57
CA VAL A 323 -16.01 -26.88 3.77
C VAL A 323 -15.16 -27.79 4.68
N GLU A 324 -15.44 -29.11 4.67
CA GLU A 324 -14.58 -30.05 5.38
C GLU A 324 -13.25 -30.20 4.65
N LYS A 325 -12.14 -29.99 5.37
CA LYS A 325 -10.79 -30.25 4.94
C LYS A 325 -10.24 -31.48 5.64
N LYS A 326 -9.41 -32.23 4.93
CA LYS A 326 -8.73 -33.40 5.49
C LYS A 326 -7.24 -33.23 5.38
N ASP A 327 -6.59 -33.29 6.51
CA ASP A 327 -5.15 -33.47 6.60
C ASP A 327 -4.85 -34.95 6.86
N TYR A 328 -3.59 -35.35 6.83
CA TYR A 328 -3.17 -36.74 7.00
C TYR A 328 -3.64 -37.39 8.30
N TYR A 329 -3.81 -36.59 9.37
CA TYR A 329 -4.13 -37.06 10.71
C TYR A 329 -5.51 -36.67 11.23
N TYR A 330 -6.18 -35.64 10.67
CA TYR A 330 -7.46 -35.13 11.19
C TYR A 330 -8.27 -34.42 10.12
N SER A 331 -9.59 -34.28 10.40
CA SER A 331 -10.47 -33.45 9.59
C SER A 331 -10.78 -32.18 10.36
N TYR A 332 -10.86 -31.06 9.67
CA TYR A 332 -11.25 -29.76 10.20
C TYR A 332 -12.15 -29.01 9.22
N TRP A 333 -12.87 -28.03 9.73
CA TRP A 333 -13.73 -27.18 8.93
C TRP A 333 -13.03 -25.88 8.59
N ASP A 334 -13.17 -25.43 7.32
CA ASP A 334 -12.64 -24.19 6.82
C ASP A 334 -13.76 -23.38 6.17
N ALA A 335 -13.61 -22.05 6.10
CA ALA A 335 -14.56 -21.14 5.49
C ALA A 335 -14.04 -20.69 4.11
N GLU A 336 -14.65 -21.20 3.06
CA GLU A 336 -14.29 -20.80 1.70
C GLU A 336 -15.29 -19.79 1.11
N PRO A 337 -14.81 -18.81 0.31
CA PRO A 337 -15.70 -17.94 -0.45
C PRO A 337 -16.41 -18.71 -1.55
N PHE A 338 -17.73 -18.52 -1.62
CA PHE A 338 -18.61 -19.09 -2.65
C PHE A 338 -19.33 -17.98 -3.42
N LEU A 339 -19.65 -18.29 -4.67
CA LEU A 339 -20.47 -17.47 -5.54
C LEU A 339 -21.83 -18.16 -5.73
N GLU A 340 -22.93 -17.44 -5.51
CA GLU A 340 -24.30 -17.88 -5.81
C GLU A 340 -24.89 -16.99 -6.89
N PHE A 341 -25.17 -17.58 -8.05
CA PHE A 341 -25.67 -16.88 -9.23
C PHE A 341 -27.19 -16.82 -9.29
N GLY A 342 -27.74 -15.95 -10.16
CA GLY A 342 -29.17 -15.75 -10.30
C GLY A 342 -29.95 -16.97 -10.82
N ASP A 343 -29.29 -17.98 -11.40
CA ASP A 343 -29.86 -19.26 -11.79
C ASP A 343 -29.87 -20.32 -10.67
N GLY A 344 -29.42 -19.92 -9.47
CA GLY A 344 -29.31 -20.78 -8.30
C GLY A 344 -28.08 -21.66 -8.24
N SER A 345 -27.19 -21.60 -9.25
CA SER A 345 -25.93 -22.34 -9.24
C SER A 345 -24.95 -21.75 -8.22
N LYS A 346 -24.17 -22.63 -7.58
CA LYS A 346 -23.22 -22.30 -6.52
C LYS A 346 -21.86 -22.91 -6.83
N PHE A 347 -20.82 -22.13 -6.68
CA PHE A 347 -19.43 -22.57 -6.90
C PHE A 347 -18.54 -22.03 -5.80
N SER A 348 -17.57 -22.84 -5.35
CA SER A 348 -16.44 -22.27 -4.61
C SER A 348 -15.67 -21.31 -5.51
N TYR A 349 -14.94 -20.38 -4.90
CA TYR A 349 -14.08 -19.47 -5.67
C TYR A 349 -13.09 -20.28 -6.54
N ALA A 350 -12.48 -21.33 -5.98
CA ALA A 350 -11.51 -22.18 -6.66
C ALA A 350 -12.12 -22.94 -7.85
N ASP A 351 -13.35 -23.48 -7.72
CA ASP A 351 -14.02 -24.20 -8.81
C ASP A 351 -14.50 -23.26 -9.93
N PHE A 352 -14.82 -22.03 -9.58
CA PHE A 352 -15.27 -21.05 -10.57
C PHE A 352 -14.11 -20.45 -11.35
N PHE A 353 -13.04 -20.03 -10.66
CA PHE A 353 -11.83 -19.42 -11.24
C PHE A 353 -10.74 -20.46 -11.48
N THR A 354 -11.05 -21.52 -12.24
CA THR A 354 -10.06 -22.54 -12.56
C THR A 354 -9.05 -22.02 -13.59
N GLU A 355 -7.80 -22.48 -13.49
CA GLU A 355 -6.74 -22.20 -14.47
C GLU A 355 -7.20 -22.50 -15.91
N LYS A 356 -7.83 -23.66 -16.14
CA LYS A 356 -8.38 -24.05 -17.45
C LYS A 356 -9.39 -23.03 -17.99
N SER A 357 -10.17 -22.39 -17.13
CA SER A 357 -11.19 -21.42 -17.52
C SER A 357 -10.63 -20.05 -17.85
N PHE A 358 -9.52 -19.66 -17.23
CA PHE A 358 -8.89 -18.33 -17.37
C PHE A 358 -7.49 -18.39 -17.96
N ASN A 359 -7.13 -19.50 -18.62
CA ASN A 359 -5.78 -19.76 -19.15
C ASN A 359 -5.25 -18.60 -20.01
N THR A 360 -6.05 -18.04 -20.92
CA THR A 360 -5.60 -16.92 -21.77
C THR A 360 -5.12 -15.72 -20.95
N ALA A 361 -5.89 -15.31 -19.93
CA ALA A 361 -5.50 -14.18 -19.07
C ALA A 361 -4.31 -14.54 -18.19
N ILE A 362 -4.23 -15.78 -17.71
CA ILE A 362 -3.09 -16.30 -16.93
C ILE A 362 -1.82 -16.30 -17.78
N ASP A 363 -1.87 -16.87 -18.99
CA ASP A 363 -0.73 -16.88 -19.93
C ASP A 363 -0.25 -15.46 -20.29
N MET A 364 -1.19 -14.50 -20.41
CA MET A 364 -0.84 -13.10 -20.66
C MET A 364 -0.14 -12.49 -19.44
N PHE A 365 -0.61 -12.78 -18.23
CA PHE A 365 0.00 -12.31 -16.99
C PHE A 365 1.39 -12.90 -16.78
N GLU A 366 1.56 -14.22 -16.97
CA GLU A 366 2.85 -14.88 -16.83
C GLU A 366 3.89 -14.34 -17.81
N ARG A 367 3.47 -14.10 -19.07
CA ARG A 367 4.34 -13.45 -20.06
C ARG A 367 4.73 -12.04 -19.64
N LEU A 368 3.75 -11.24 -19.16
CA LEU A 368 4.05 -9.88 -18.66
C LEU A 368 5.06 -9.92 -17.52
N VAL A 369 4.88 -10.81 -16.55
CA VAL A 369 5.81 -10.96 -15.41
C VAL A 369 7.21 -11.36 -15.92
N SER A 370 7.29 -12.38 -16.78
CA SER A 370 8.56 -12.84 -17.34
C SER A 370 9.28 -11.74 -18.14
N ASP A 371 8.55 -10.98 -18.97
CA ASP A 371 9.11 -9.86 -19.73
C ASP A 371 9.65 -8.76 -18.79
N LEU A 372 8.92 -8.44 -17.72
CA LEU A 372 9.35 -7.45 -16.73
C LEU A 372 10.57 -7.94 -15.95
N GLU A 373 10.60 -9.21 -15.54
CA GLU A 373 11.78 -9.79 -14.86
C GLU A 373 13.04 -9.66 -15.72
N VAL A 374 12.96 -10.02 -16.99
CA VAL A 374 14.09 -9.87 -17.93
C VAL A 374 14.48 -8.41 -18.14
N MET A 375 13.50 -7.51 -18.13
CA MET A 375 13.72 -6.09 -18.38
C MET A 375 14.39 -5.37 -17.19
N PHE A 376 14.16 -5.82 -15.96
CA PHE A 376 14.69 -5.18 -14.74
C PHE A 376 15.87 -5.94 -14.10
N GLN A 377 16.33 -7.03 -14.69
CA GLN A 377 17.61 -7.68 -14.39
C GLN A 377 18.76 -6.94 -15.09
#